data_1c8d8ff53b53d4ddb08738dd7675a93f
#
_entry.id   1c8d8ff53b53d4ddb08738dd7675a93f
#
_cell.length_a   1.000
_cell.length_b   1.000
_cell.length_c   1.000
_cell.angle_alpha   90.00
_cell.angle_beta   90.00
_cell.angle_gamma   90.00
#
_symmetry.space_group_name_H-M   'P 1'
#
loop_
_entity.id
_entity.type
_entity.pdbx_description
1 polymer ?
#
loop_
_entity_poly.entity_id
_entity_poly.type
_entity_poly.pdbx_seq_one_letter_code
_entity_poly.pdbx_strand_id
1 'polypeptide(L)'
;MEKFLPDIEKEILDLLKKRDRDYLPVKQIVAGISSTSRKHLGLSKTATSSEILAKLTSYLGDSLQIYKAARFTYIGYRKSLEELILSKIRQKPGLSSKQLGQELPVLKKNYLKVLNDLLEKSFVVCTLREDHSVSLKISDKVPIPGVDKEEQARDHMAFKQAYQRVGKGRSFVPIHQIREYLHWPRERFDRVLTELMADYVVELHGGDPSTMTESEIKNSFMDESGMLYITLSWRGEEIR
;
A
#
# COMPACT_ATOMS: atom_id res chain seq x y z
N MET A 1 14.98 5.72 -42.27
CA MET A 1 15.08 4.83 -41.09
C MET A 1 14.91 5.73 -39.86
N GLU A 2 13.73 5.77 -39.29
CA GLU A 2 13.51 6.43 -38.00
C GLU A 2 14.35 5.71 -36.94
N LYS A 3 15.26 6.45 -36.31
CA LYS A 3 16.00 5.97 -35.15
C LYS A 3 14.99 5.82 -34.02
N PHE A 4 14.57 4.61 -33.72
CA PHE A 4 13.81 4.30 -32.51
C PHE A 4 14.65 4.78 -31.32
N LEU A 5 14.25 5.87 -30.69
CA LEU A 5 14.84 6.34 -29.44
C LEU A 5 14.42 5.36 -28.35
N PRO A 6 15.37 4.82 -27.56
CA PRO A 6 15.00 3.92 -26.48
C PRO A 6 14.19 4.66 -25.40
N ASP A 7 13.08 4.08 -24.99
CA ASP A 7 12.28 4.57 -23.86
C ASP A 7 12.94 4.14 -22.55
N ILE A 8 13.86 4.97 -22.10
CA ILE A 8 14.69 4.72 -20.92
C ILE A 8 13.85 4.68 -19.63
N GLU A 9 12.84 5.55 -19.53
CA GLU A 9 11.92 5.54 -18.38
C GLU A 9 11.21 4.20 -18.27
N LYS A 10 10.64 3.71 -19.35
CA LYS A 10 9.96 2.41 -19.40
C LYS A 10 10.90 1.27 -19.03
N GLU A 11 12.13 1.25 -19.56
CA GLU A 11 13.11 0.22 -19.20
C GLU A 11 13.42 0.23 -17.70
N ILE A 12 13.50 1.42 -17.06
CA ILE A 12 13.72 1.54 -15.62
C ILE A 12 12.52 1.01 -14.84
N LEU A 13 11.30 1.38 -15.24
CA LEU A 13 10.06 0.91 -14.61
C LEU A 13 9.93 -0.62 -14.71
N ASP A 14 10.20 -1.20 -15.89
CA ASP A 14 10.19 -2.65 -16.10
C ASP A 14 11.25 -3.35 -15.25
N LEU A 15 12.43 -2.73 -15.08
CA LEU A 15 13.50 -3.26 -14.23
C LEU A 15 13.10 -3.27 -12.76
N LEU A 16 12.49 -2.19 -12.26
CA LEU A 16 11.96 -2.10 -10.89
C LEU A 16 10.92 -3.17 -10.64
N LYS A 17 9.95 -3.30 -11.56
CA LYS A 17 8.89 -4.30 -11.51
C LYS A 17 9.45 -5.73 -11.53
N LYS A 18 10.38 -6.02 -12.46
CA LYS A 18 11.02 -7.35 -12.57
C LYS A 18 11.76 -7.76 -11.30
N ARG A 19 12.33 -6.80 -10.57
CA ARG A 19 13.08 -7.05 -9.32
C ARG A 19 12.22 -6.95 -8.07
N ASP A 20 10.95 -6.64 -8.21
CA ASP A 20 10.02 -6.39 -7.09
C ASP A 20 10.61 -5.39 -6.08
N ARG A 21 11.04 -4.22 -6.59
CA ARG A 21 11.68 -3.18 -5.79
C ARG A 21 11.11 -1.81 -6.09
N ASP A 22 10.86 -1.03 -5.04
CA ASP A 22 10.42 0.36 -5.18
C ASP A 22 11.54 1.28 -5.69
N TYR A 23 12.79 0.93 -5.47
CA TYR A 23 13.98 1.70 -5.87
C TYR A 23 15.20 0.80 -6.01
N LEU A 24 16.15 1.24 -6.83
CA LEU A 24 17.41 0.57 -7.06
C LEU A 24 18.56 1.59 -7.04
N PRO A 25 19.78 1.18 -6.59
CA PRO A 25 20.98 2.00 -6.74
C PRO A 25 21.22 2.37 -8.20
N VAL A 26 21.63 3.60 -8.46
CA VAL A 26 21.86 4.14 -9.83
C VAL A 26 22.75 3.21 -10.65
N LYS A 27 23.81 2.65 -10.06
CA LYS A 27 24.69 1.69 -10.75
C LYS A 27 23.97 0.40 -11.17
N GLN A 28 23.01 -0.07 -10.38
CA GLN A 28 22.22 -1.25 -10.73
C GLN A 28 21.19 -0.95 -11.82
N ILE A 29 20.67 0.27 -11.89
CA ILE A 29 19.83 0.72 -13.00
C ILE A 29 20.62 0.64 -14.31
N VAL A 30 21.81 1.25 -14.36
CA VAL A 30 22.64 1.23 -15.57
C VAL A 30 23.07 -0.18 -15.96
N ALA A 31 23.33 -1.05 -15.00
CA ALA A 31 23.65 -2.45 -15.30
C ALA A 31 22.43 -3.23 -15.86
N GLY A 32 21.20 -2.81 -15.49
CA GLY A 32 19.96 -3.51 -15.85
C GLY A 32 19.28 -3.03 -17.13
N ILE A 33 19.54 -1.79 -17.58
CA ILE A 33 19.00 -1.27 -18.85
C ILE A 33 19.73 -1.87 -20.05
N SER A 34 19.10 -1.79 -21.24
CA SER A 34 19.62 -2.34 -22.48
C SER A 34 20.98 -1.76 -22.88
N SER A 35 21.75 -2.51 -23.69
CA SER A 35 23.00 -2.02 -24.24
C SER A 35 22.79 -0.83 -25.18
N THR A 36 21.66 -0.76 -25.86
CA THR A 36 21.27 0.34 -26.73
C THR A 36 21.05 1.60 -25.92
N SER A 37 20.30 1.54 -24.82
CA SER A 37 20.07 2.67 -23.91
C SER A 37 21.37 3.16 -23.25
N ARG A 38 22.25 2.25 -22.86
CA ARG A 38 23.58 2.62 -22.31
C ARG A 38 24.44 3.37 -23.35
N LYS A 39 24.45 2.90 -24.61
CA LYS A 39 25.15 3.58 -25.69
C LYS A 39 24.54 4.94 -26.00
N HIS A 40 23.21 5.02 -26.02
CA HIS A 40 22.49 6.29 -26.24
C HIS A 40 22.82 7.31 -25.17
N LEU A 41 22.88 6.91 -23.91
CA LEU A 41 23.30 7.73 -22.78
C LEU A 41 24.79 8.05 -22.79
N GLY A 42 25.59 7.42 -23.63
CA GLY A 42 27.05 7.59 -23.66
C GLY A 42 27.70 7.24 -22.31
N LEU A 43 27.19 6.20 -21.64
CA LEU A 43 27.70 5.76 -20.34
C LEU A 43 28.83 4.73 -20.52
N SER A 44 29.97 5.01 -19.92
CA SER A 44 31.08 4.06 -19.81
C SER A 44 30.78 3.01 -18.71
N LYS A 45 31.49 1.88 -18.75
CA LYS A 45 31.42 0.86 -17.67
C LYS A 45 31.92 1.39 -16.30
N THR A 46 32.75 2.43 -16.33
CA THR A 46 33.37 3.04 -15.14
C THR A 46 32.69 4.33 -14.72
N ALA A 47 31.57 4.70 -15.35
CA ALA A 47 30.88 5.94 -15.05
C ALA A 47 30.53 6.09 -13.56
N THR A 48 30.80 7.26 -13.02
CA THR A 48 30.48 7.61 -11.63
C THR A 48 28.97 7.81 -11.47
N SER A 49 28.47 7.67 -10.24
CA SER A 49 27.04 7.90 -9.97
C SER A 49 26.57 9.29 -10.36
N SER A 50 27.44 10.30 -10.23
CA SER A 50 27.15 11.70 -10.63
C SER A 50 26.99 11.86 -12.13
N GLU A 51 27.89 11.26 -12.92
CA GLU A 51 27.81 11.26 -14.40
C GLU A 51 26.55 10.52 -14.89
N ILE A 52 26.25 9.39 -14.28
CA ILE A 52 25.03 8.62 -14.59
C ILE A 52 23.79 9.46 -14.34
N LEU A 53 23.69 10.11 -13.17
CA LEU A 53 22.55 10.95 -12.83
C LEU A 53 22.40 12.13 -13.77
N ALA A 54 23.48 12.84 -14.08
CA ALA A 54 23.45 13.97 -14.99
C ALA A 54 22.84 13.60 -16.35
N LYS A 55 23.10 12.37 -16.82
CA LYS A 55 22.56 11.85 -18.08
C LYS A 55 21.17 11.26 -17.97
N LEU A 56 20.82 10.63 -16.86
CA LEU A 56 19.51 10.00 -16.68
C LEU A 56 18.40 11.01 -16.31
N THR A 57 18.74 12.11 -15.66
CA THR A 57 17.74 13.06 -15.13
C THR A 57 16.76 13.56 -16.19
N SER A 58 17.23 13.78 -17.43
CA SER A 58 16.37 14.22 -18.54
C SER A 58 15.41 13.16 -19.08
N TYR A 59 15.60 11.89 -18.67
CA TYR A 59 14.79 10.75 -19.09
C TYR A 59 13.89 10.22 -17.96
N LEU A 60 13.97 10.83 -16.78
CA LEU A 60 13.08 10.49 -15.68
C LEU A 60 11.81 11.31 -15.83
N GLY A 61 10.72 10.65 -16.20
CA GLY A 61 9.39 11.27 -16.26
C GLY A 61 8.76 11.45 -14.87
N ASP A 62 7.45 11.65 -14.87
CA ASP A 62 6.71 11.92 -13.63
C ASP A 62 6.56 10.70 -12.72
N SER A 63 6.76 9.50 -13.24
CA SER A 63 6.63 8.24 -12.49
C SER A 63 7.84 7.92 -11.62
N LEU A 64 8.99 8.51 -11.92
CA LEU A 64 10.27 8.21 -11.26
C LEU A 64 10.83 9.41 -10.51
N GLN A 65 11.61 9.13 -9.48
CA GLN A 65 12.37 10.17 -8.77
C GLN A 65 13.72 9.65 -8.26
N ILE A 66 14.60 10.61 -7.95
CA ILE A 66 15.93 10.37 -7.39
C ILE A 66 15.86 10.49 -5.88
N TYR A 67 16.36 9.45 -5.19
CA TYR A 67 16.52 9.43 -3.75
C TYR A 67 18.00 9.52 -3.39
N LYS A 68 18.35 10.40 -2.43
CA LYS A 68 19.72 10.58 -1.94
C LYS A 68 19.84 10.06 -0.51
N ALA A 69 20.63 9.02 -0.33
CA ALA A 69 21.07 8.55 0.99
C ALA A 69 22.53 8.96 1.24
N ALA A 70 23.05 8.68 2.44
CA ALA A 70 24.37 9.14 2.84
C ALA A 70 25.52 8.67 1.91
N ARG A 71 25.43 7.44 1.39
CA ARG A 71 26.51 6.82 0.57
C ARG A 71 26.09 6.51 -0.86
N PHE A 72 24.80 6.41 -1.12
CA PHE A 72 24.29 5.93 -2.40
C PHE A 72 23.14 6.83 -2.89
N THR A 73 23.03 6.91 -4.20
CA THR A 73 21.87 7.52 -4.86
C THR A 73 21.08 6.42 -5.55
N TYR A 74 19.76 6.54 -5.47
CA TYR A 74 18.82 5.57 -5.98
C TYR A 74 17.87 6.25 -6.95
N ILE A 75 17.28 5.48 -7.87
CA ILE A 75 16.14 5.85 -8.69
C ILE A 75 15.04 4.84 -8.39
N GLY A 76 13.83 5.33 -8.24
CA GLY A 76 12.66 4.51 -7.95
C GLY A 76 11.36 5.21 -8.28
N TYR A 77 10.25 4.51 -8.02
CA TYR A 77 8.92 5.09 -8.16
C TYR A 77 8.81 6.37 -7.35
N ARG A 78 8.07 7.36 -7.86
CA ARG A 78 7.79 8.61 -7.13
C ARG A 78 6.85 8.30 -5.98
N LYS A 79 7.41 8.15 -4.79
CA LYS A 79 6.70 7.89 -3.53
C LYS A 79 7.18 8.86 -2.46
N SER A 80 6.28 9.30 -1.59
CA SER A 80 6.66 10.05 -0.40
C SER A 80 7.51 9.17 0.54
N LEU A 81 8.23 9.79 1.47
CA LEU A 81 9.01 9.03 2.45
C LEU A 81 8.10 8.25 3.40
N GLU A 82 6.92 8.76 3.71
CA GLU A 82 5.89 8.06 4.48
C GLU A 82 5.47 6.77 3.78
N GLU A 83 5.14 6.84 2.48
CA GLU A 83 4.78 5.66 1.67
C GLU A 83 5.90 4.64 1.60
N LEU A 84 7.16 5.08 1.46
CA LEU A 84 8.31 4.16 1.45
C LEU A 84 8.49 3.43 2.78
N ILE A 85 8.32 4.15 3.90
CA ILE A 85 8.40 3.55 5.25
C ILE A 85 7.29 2.53 5.43
N LEU A 86 6.04 2.89 5.14
CA LEU A 86 4.89 2.00 5.28
C LEU A 86 4.98 0.79 4.35
N SER A 87 5.34 1.00 3.07
CA SER A 87 5.57 -0.10 2.12
C SER A 87 6.63 -1.08 2.64
N LYS A 88 7.72 -0.55 3.22
CA LYS A 88 8.81 -1.39 3.72
C LYS A 88 8.42 -2.20 4.96
N ILE A 89 7.67 -1.61 5.88
CA ILE A 89 7.15 -2.33 7.06
C ILE A 89 6.19 -3.46 6.62
N ARG A 90 5.37 -3.24 5.59
CA ARG A 90 4.49 -4.28 5.02
C ARG A 90 5.27 -5.42 4.39
N GLN A 91 6.27 -5.09 3.56
CA GLN A 91 7.09 -6.11 2.89
C GLN A 91 7.90 -6.96 3.88
N LYS A 92 8.31 -6.35 4.99
CA LYS A 92 9.14 -6.99 6.02
C LYS A 92 8.60 -6.66 7.41
N PRO A 93 7.54 -7.32 7.86
CA PRO A 93 6.99 -7.08 9.19
C PRO A 93 8.03 -7.43 10.26
N GLY A 94 8.06 -6.62 11.30
CA GLY A 94 8.91 -6.86 12.45
C GLY A 94 10.35 -6.32 12.36
N LEU A 95 10.69 -5.50 11.37
CA LEU A 95 11.97 -4.79 11.38
C LEU A 95 12.07 -3.84 12.58
N SER A 96 13.27 -3.75 13.16
CA SER A 96 13.57 -2.67 14.09
C SER A 96 13.74 -1.34 13.34
N SER A 97 13.55 -0.20 14.04
CA SER A 97 13.76 1.13 13.46
C SER A 97 15.16 1.28 12.83
N LYS A 98 16.19 0.70 13.46
CA LYS A 98 17.56 0.73 12.93
C LYS A 98 17.68 -0.02 11.60
N GLN A 99 17.13 -1.22 11.52
CA GLN A 99 17.15 -2.05 10.29
C GLN A 99 16.35 -1.38 9.17
N LEU A 100 15.15 -0.86 9.50
CA LEU A 100 14.32 -0.16 8.55
C LEU A 100 15.02 1.08 7.96
N GLY A 101 15.65 1.90 8.80
CA GLY A 101 16.40 3.08 8.34
C GLY A 101 17.64 2.76 7.49
N GLN A 102 18.23 1.58 7.65
CA GLN A 102 19.34 1.12 6.81
C GLN A 102 18.90 0.66 5.42
N GLU A 103 17.68 0.15 5.31
CA GLU A 103 17.14 -0.34 4.05
C GLU A 103 16.52 0.76 3.18
N LEU A 104 16.21 1.92 3.75
CA LEU A 104 15.56 3.03 3.03
C LEU A 104 16.57 3.94 2.31
N PRO A 105 16.23 4.47 1.11
CA PRO A 105 17.09 5.30 0.29
C PRO A 105 17.11 6.78 0.73
N VAL A 106 17.23 7.04 2.03
CA VAL A 106 17.05 8.36 2.62
C VAL A 106 18.11 8.69 3.68
N LEU A 107 18.23 9.97 4.01
CA LEU A 107 19.09 10.40 5.11
C LEU A 107 18.45 10.03 6.46
N LYS A 108 19.28 9.55 7.41
CA LYS A 108 18.84 9.14 8.74
C LYS A 108 17.98 10.21 9.45
N LYS A 109 18.36 11.49 9.33
CA LYS A 109 17.63 12.60 9.96
C LYS A 109 16.19 12.70 9.44
N ASN A 110 16.02 12.61 8.11
CA ASN A 110 14.70 12.70 7.47
C ASN A 110 13.85 11.48 7.81
N TYR A 111 14.47 10.29 7.79
CA TYR A 111 13.82 9.04 8.20
C TYR A 111 13.27 9.13 9.62
N LEU A 112 14.08 9.55 10.61
CA LEU A 112 13.66 9.62 12.01
C LEU A 112 12.53 10.63 12.21
N LYS A 113 12.58 11.78 11.52
CA LYS A 113 11.50 12.77 11.57
C LYS A 113 10.18 12.17 11.10
N VAL A 114 10.17 11.59 9.90
CA VAL A 114 8.93 11.03 9.32
C VAL A 114 8.44 9.81 10.10
N LEU A 115 9.35 8.97 10.62
CA LEU A 115 8.93 7.85 11.47
C LEU A 115 8.26 8.33 12.75
N ASN A 116 8.79 9.37 13.40
CA ASN A 116 8.16 9.95 14.60
C ASN A 116 6.77 10.52 14.26
N ASP A 117 6.64 11.26 13.14
CA ASP A 117 5.35 11.77 12.69
C ASP A 117 4.33 10.63 12.46
N LEU A 118 4.78 9.48 11.90
CA LEU A 118 3.94 8.30 11.70
C LEU A 118 3.54 7.62 13.02
N LEU A 119 4.43 7.61 14.00
CA LEU A 119 4.15 7.10 15.36
C LEU A 119 3.17 8.00 16.09
N GLU A 120 3.35 9.33 16.04
CA GLU A 120 2.45 10.31 16.65
C GLU A 120 1.05 10.24 16.04
N LYS A 121 0.95 10.07 14.74
CA LYS A 121 -0.33 9.86 14.02
C LYS A 121 -0.92 8.47 14.24
N SER A 122 -0.26 7.61 14.98
CA SER A 122 -0.64 6.20 15.19
C SER A 122 -0.74 5.36 13.90
N PHE A 123 -0.05 5.75 12.84
CA PHE A 123 0.04 4.96 11.60
C PHE A 123 1.02 3.79 11.72
N VAL A 124 2.02 3.95 12.56
CA VAL A 124 2.97 2.91 12.93
C VAL A 124 2.89 2.73 14.44
N VAL A 125 2.95 1.51 14.90
CA VAL A 125 3.00 1.16 16.32
C VAL A 125 4.27 0.36 16.62
N CYS A 126 4.76 0.53 17.85
CA CYS A 126 5.86 -0.26 18.37
C CYS A 126 5.32 -1.47 19.13
N THR A 127 5.86 -2.64 18.83
CA THR A 127 5.59 -3.88 19.56
C THR A 127 6.87 -4.39 20.21
N LEU A 128 6.80 -4.72 21.49
CA LEU A 128 7.86 -5.44 22.18
C LEU A 128 7.81 -6.91 21.79
N ARG A 129 8.98 -7.49 21.50
CA ARG A 129 9.14 -8.92 21.27
C ARG A 129 9.53 -9.62 22.56
N GLU A 130 9.51 -10.93 22.55
CA GLU A 130 9.93 -11.78 23.67
C GLU A 130 11.39 -11.54 24.08
N ASP A 131 12.25 -11.18 23.14
CA ASP A 131 13.66 -10.78 23.35
C ASP A 131 13.85 -9.34 23.83
N HIS A 132 12.76 -8.65 24.25
CA HIS A 132 12.71 -7.24 24.63
C HIS A 132 13.12 -6.26 23.51
N SER A 133 13.30 -6.70 22.29
CA SER A 133 13.53 -5.81 21.14
C SER A 133 12.23 -5.15 20.67
N VAL A 134 12.35 -3.91 20.16
CA VAL A 134 11.22 -3.17 19.62
C VAL A 134 11.13 -3.39 18.12
N SER A 135 10.00 -3.85 17.66
CA SER A 135 9.66 -3.95 16.24
C SER A 135 8.57 -2.95 15.85
N LEU A 136 8.61 -2.56 14.58
CA LEU A 136 7.61 -1.67 13.99
C LEU A 136 6.55 -2.49 13.27
N LYS A 137 5.29 -2.14 13.49
CA LYS A 137 4.14 -2.67 12.76
C LYS A 137 3.29 -1.50 12.25
N ILE A 138 2.61 -1.72 11.14
CA ILE A 138 1.57 -0.78 10.70
C ILE A 138 0.39 -0.96 11.65
N SER A 139 -0.18 0.16 12.08
CA SER A 139 -1.41 0.15 12.85
C SER A 139 -2.58 -0.27 11.94
N ASP A 140 -3.56 -0.97 12.49
CA ASP A 140 -4.79 -1.32 11.77
C ASP A 140 -5.60 -0.06 11.36
N LYS A 141 -5.22 1.11 11.89
CA LYS A 141 -5.80 2.42 11.54
C LYS A 141 -5.20 3.08 10.31
N VAL A 142 -4.19 2.49 9.67
CA VAL A 142 -3.55 3.12 8.50
C VAL A 142 -4.44 2.95 7.26
N PRO A 143 -4.89 4.03 6.63
CA PRO A 143 -5.45 3.97 5.29
C PRO A 143 -4.41 3.35 4.35
N ILE A 144 -4.82 2.41 3.52
CA ILE A 144 -3.91 1.75 2.58
C ILE A 144 -3.37 2.81 1.60
N PRO A 145 -2.05 3.10 1.55
CA PRO A 145 -1.52 4.04 0.57
C PRO A 145 -1.77 3.50 -0.84
N GLY A 146 -2.35 4.32 -1.69
CA GLY A 146 -2.74 3.96 -3.05
C GLY A 146 -4.25 3.85 -3.26
N VAL A 147 -5.06 3.91 -2.19
CA VAL A 147 -6.49 4.16 -2.32
C VAL A 147 -6.68 5.66 -2.25
N ASP A 148 -7.11 6.25 -3.36
CA ASP A 148 -7.47 7.66 -3.44
C ASP A 148 -8.52 7.95 -2.34
N LYS A 149 -8.30 8.98 -1.51
CA LYS A 149 -9.25 9.34 -0.44
C LYS A 149 -10.66 9.58 -1.00
N GLU A 150 -10.73 10.04 -2.24
CA GLU A 150 -12.00 10.18 -2.94
C GLU A 150 -12.61 8.82 -3.33
N GLU A 151 -11.79 7.83 -3.66
CA GLU A 151 -12.27 6.47 -3.94
C GLU A 151 -12.73 5.79 -2.65
N GLN A 152 -11.99 5.93 -1.55
CA GLN A 152 -12.39 5.41 -0.24
C GLN A 152 -13.70 6.04 0.24
N ALA A 153 -13.85 7.36 0.13
CA ALA A 153 -15.10 8.04 0.47
C ALA A 153 -16.27 7.60 -0.40
N ARG A 154 -16.04 7.37 -1.71
CA ARG A 154 -17.03 6.80 -2.63
C ARG A 154 -17.41 5.37 -2.24
N ASP A 155 -16.44 4.54 -1.86
CA ASP A 155 -16.66 3.17 -1.41
C ASP A 155 -17.49 3.12 -0.13
N HIS A 156 -17.18 3.93 0.87
CA HIS A 156 -17.92 4.04 2.11
C HIS A 156 -19.37 4.51 1.85
N MET A 157 -19.55 5.50 0.98
CA MET A 157 -20.88 5.99 0.59
C MET A 157 -21.69 4.92 -0.15
N ALA A 158 -21.09 4.20 -1.10
CA ALA A 158 -21.73 3.12 -1.83
C ALA A 158 -22.13 1.97 -0.90
N PHE A 159 -21.28 1.63 0.07
CA PHE A 159 -21.56 0.60 1.07
C PHE A 159 -22.74 1.02 1.96
N LYS A 160 -22.79 2.29 2.42
CA LYS A 160 -23.93 2.84 3.18
C LYS A 160 -25.23 2.76 2.40
N GLN A 161 -25.19 3.16 1.13
CA GLN A 161 -26.38 3.07 0.26
C GLN A 161 -26.85 1.63 0.07
N ALA A 162 -25.93 0.69 -0.11
CA ALA A 162 -26.26 -0.73 -0.21
C ALA A 162 -26.91 -1.26 1.08
N TYR A 163 -26.33 -0.92 2.24
CA TYR A 163 -26.90 -1.27 3.53
C TYR A 163 -28.32 -0.77 3.69
N GLN A 164 -28.59 0.50 3.37
CA GLN A 164 -29.92 1.10 3.46
C GLN A 164 -30.93 0.45 2.49
N ARG A 165 -30.52 0.21 1.24
CA ARG A 165 -31.36 -0.41 0.20
C ARG A 165 -31.73 -1.85 0.54
N VAL A 166 -30.75 -2.65 0.95
CA VAL A 166 -30.94 -4.05 1.30
C VAL A 166 -31.69 -4.17 2.63
N GLY A 167 -31.32 -3.33 3.59
CA GLY A 167 -31.90 -3.36 4.93
C GLY A 167 -33.36 -2.96 5.00
N LYS A 168 -33.83 -2.08 4.14
CA LYS A 168 -35.23 -1.59 4.12
C LYS A 168 -35.74 -1.19 5.51
N GLY A 169 -34.88 -0.50 6.29
CA GLY A 169 -35.18 -0.06 7.66
C GLY A 169 -34.89 -1.11 8.76
N ARG A 170 -34.38 -2.29 8.43
CA ARG A 170 -33.92 -3.27 9.43
C ARG A 170 -32.60 -2.83 10.04
N SER A 171 -32.43 -3.03 11.36
CA SER A 171 -31.18 -2.72 12.08
C SER A 171 -30.09 -3.73 11.80
N PHE A 172 -30.45 -4.99 11.52
CA PHE A 172 -29.50 -6.08 11.22
C PHE A 172 -29.67 -6.51 9.77
N VAL A 173 -28.65 -6.30 8.96
CA VAL A 173 -28.70 -6.57 7.52
C VAL A 173 -27.72 -7.71 7.19
N PRO A 174 -28.15 -8.77 6.44
CA PRO A 174 -27.29 -9.86 6.05
C PRO A 174 -26.13 -9.40 5.18
N ILE A 175 -24.90 -9.78 5.55
CA ILE A 175 -23.67 -9.37 4.86
C ILE A 175 -23.66 -9.88 3.42
N HIS A 176 -24.07 -11.13 3.19
CA HIS A 176 -24.15 -11.72 1.85
C HIS A 176 -25.04 -10.92 0.90
N GLN A 177 -26.17 -10.38 1.38
CA GLN A 177 -27.07 -9.57 0.56
C GLN A 177 -26.45 -8.22 0.16
N ILE A 178 -25.69 -7.59 1.05
CA ILE A 178 -24.97 -6.35 0.74
C ILE A 178 -23.87 -6.62 -0.29
N ARG A 179 -23.14 -7.73 -0.13
CA ARG A 179 -22.11 -8.15 -1.09
C ARG A 179 -22.70 -8.43 -2.47
N GLU A 180 -23.82 -9.14 -2.52
CA GLU A 180 -24.53 -9.41 -3.78
C GLU A 180 -25.03 -8.13 -4.43
N TYR A 181 -25.53 -7.18 -3.65
CA TYR A 181 -26.00 -5.90 -4.19
C TYR A 181 -24.87 -5.05 -4.79
N LEU A 182 -23.69 -5.03 -4.15
CA LEU A 182 -22.55 -4.21 -4.58
C LEU A 182 -21.81 -4.81 -5.77
N HIS A 183 -21.89 -6.12 -6.02
CA HIS A 183 -21.14 -6.82 -7.05
C HIS A 183 -19.62 -6.53 -7.04
N TRP A 184 -19.07 -6.21 -5.86
CA TRP A 184 -17.66 -5.93 -5.72
C TRP A 184 -16.82 -7.22 -5.66
N PRO A 185 -15.53 -7.18 -6.13
CA PRO A 185 -14.56 -8.22 -5.80
C PRO A 185 -14.48 -8.44 -4.29
N ARG A 186 -14.24 -9.69 -3.88
CA ARG A 186 -14.21 -10.06 -2.45
C ARG A 186 -13.25 -9.20 -1.66
N GLU A 187 -12.05 -9.01 -2.17
CA GLU A 187 -10.97 -8.24 -1.53
C GLU A 187 -11.38 -6.78 -1.27
N ARG A 188 -12.09 -6.16 -2.26
CA ARG A 188 -12.59 -4.78 -2.10
C ARG A 188 -13.67 -4.71 -1.03
N PHE A 189 -14.63 -5.63 -1.06
CA PHE A 189 -15.72 -5.66 -0.09
C PHE A 189 -15.18 -5.88 1.34
N ASP A 190 -14.32 -6.89 1.53
CA ASP A 190 -13.77 -7.25 2.84
C ASP A 190 -12.90 -6.11 3.38
N ARG A 191 -12.13 -5.42 2.54
CA ARG A 191 -11.36 -4.23 2.90
C ARG A 191 -12.25 -3.11 3.43
N VAL A 192 -13.28 -2.71 2.65
CA VAL A 192 -14.19 -1.63 3.04
C VAL A 192 -14.95 -1.97 4.32
N LEU A 193 -15.40 -3.22 4.45
CA LEU A 193 -16.07 -3.68 5.66
C LEU A 193 -15.15 -3.60 6.88
N THR A 194 -13.89 -4.02 6.76
CA THR A 194 -12.88 -3.93 7.83
C THR A 194 -12.57 -2.48 8.20
N GLU A 195 -12.48 -1.58 7.22
CA GLU A 195 -12.31 -0.14 7.46
C GLU A 195 -13.47 0.44 8.26
N LEU A 196 -14.73 0.16 7.85
CA LEU A 196 -15.93 0.62 8.54
C LEU A 196 -16.06 0.06 9.97
N MET A 197 -15.58 -1.18 10.20
CA MET A 197 -15.48 -1.76 11.55
C MET A 197 -14.45 -1.05 12.41
N ALA A 198 -13.26 -0.79 11.86
CA ALA A 198 -12.18 -0.11 12.58
C ALA A 198 -12.57 1.31 13.00
N ASP A 199 -13.40 1.98 12.18
CA ASP A 199 -13.95 3.31 12.47
C ASP A 199 -15.21 3.28 13.37
N TYR A 200 -15.62 2.11 13.87
CA TYR A 200 -16.83 1.90 14.66
C TYR A 200 -18.13 2.36 13.97
N VAL A 201 -18.13 2.44 12.65
CA VAL A 201 -19.29 2.81 11.83
C VAL A 201 -20.27 1.65 11.70
N VAL A 202 -19.74 0.42 11.61
CA VAL A 202 -20.52 -0.81 11.58
C VAL A 202 -20.11 -1.77 12.68
N GLU A 203 -21.04 -2.59 13.13
CA GLU A 203 -20.80 -3.70 14.05
C GLU A 203 -21.25 -5.00 13.39
N LEU A 204 -20.39 -6.02 13.48
CA LEU A 204 -20.68 -7.36 12.95
C LEU A 204 -21.31 -8.24 14.00
N HIS A 205 -22.23 -9.09 13.56
CA HIS A 205 -22.93 -10.03 14.43
C HIS A 205 -22.81 -11.45 13.86
N GLY A 206 -22.33 -12.36 14.71
CA GLY A 206 -22.36 -13.78 14.42
C GLY A 206 -23.80 -14.30 14.40
N GLY A 207 -23.98 -15.54 13.99
CA GLY A 207 -25.28 -16.20 14.01
C GLY A 207 -25.15 -17.68 13.66
N ASP A 208 -26.28 -18.39 13.71
CA ASP A 208 -26.34 -19.79 13.35
C ASP A 208 -26.39 -19.97 11.82
N PRO A 209 -25.36 -20.55 11.20
CA PRO A 209 -25.33 -20.78 9.76
C PRO A 209 -26.19 -21.97 9.30
N SER A 210 -26.82 -22.73 10.21
CA SER A 210 -27.54 -23.96 9.88
C SER A 210 -28.73 -23.75 8.93
N THR A 211 -29.27 -22.53 8.87
CA THR A 211 -30.36 -22.16 7.98
C THR A 211 -29.90 -21.49 6.68
N MET A 212 -28.58 -21.32 6.50
CA MET A 212 -28.00 -20.65 5.35
C MET A 212 -27.53 -21.65 4.30
N THR A 213 -27.60 -21.25 3.03
CA THR A 213 -27.01 -22.01 1.93
C THR A 213 -25.47 -21.85 1.94
N GLU A 214 -24.74 -22.77 1.33
CA GLU A 214 -23.28 -22.67 1.17
C GLU A 214 -22.86 -21.35 0.48
N SER A 215 -23.65 -20.87 -0.48
CA SER A 215 -23.40 -19.59 -1.16
C SER A 215 -23.51 -18.40 -0.22
N GLU A 216 -24.53 -18.38 0.63
CA GLU A 216 -24.72 -17.32 1.63
C GLU A 216 -23.61 -17.32 2.68
N ILE A 217 -23.21 -18.50 3.15
CA ILE A 217 -22.06 -18.64 4.06
C ILE A 217 -20.78 -18.12 3.40
N LYS A 218 -20.53 -18.53 2.15
CA LYS A 218 -19.35 -18.06 1.39
C LYS A 218 -19.33 -16.55 1.15
N ASN A 219 -20.50 -15.94 0.97
CA ASN A 219 -20.67 -14.50 0.76
C ASN A 219 -20.80 -13.71 2.06
N SER A 220 -20.83 -14.35 3.20
CA SER A 220 -20.71 -13.74 4.52
C SER A 220 -19.26 -13.34 4.83
N PHE A 221 -18.97 -12.79 6.00
CA PHE A 221 -17.63 -12.38 6.39
C PHE A 221 -17.05 -13.34 7.44
N MET A 222 -15.80 -13.74 7.23
CA MET A 222 -15.05 -14.56 8.18
C MET A 222 -13.78 -13.82 8.55
N ASP A 223 -13.52 -13.65 9.83
CA ASP A 223 -12.31 -13.00 10.31
C ASP A 223 -11.10 -13.94 10.32
N GLU A 224 -9.92 -13.42 10.68
CA GLU A 224 -8.66 -14.17 10.75
C GLU A 224 -8.70 -15.30 11.81
N SER A 225 -9.59 -15.20 12.81
CA SER A 225 -9.77 -16.24 13.84
C SER A 225 -10.69 -17.38 13.38
N GLY A 226 -11.32 -17.26 12.21
CA GLY A 226 -12.29 -18.19 11.67
C GLY A 226 -13.72 -17.98 12.19
N MET A 227 -14.00 -16.85 12.85
CA MET A 227 -15.34 -16.49 13.28
C MET A 227 -16.18 -16.03 12.09
N LEU A 228 -17.34 -16.63 11.90
CA LEU A 228 -18.30 -16.27 10.86
C LEU A 228 -19.27 -15.20 11.35
N TYR A 229 -19.33 -14.09 10.61
CA TYR A 229 -20.29 -13.02 10.82
C TYR A 229 -21.28 -12.99 9.66
N ILE A 230 -22.57 -13.04 10.00
CA ILE A 230 -23.64 -13.20 9.01
C ILE A 230 -24.48 -11.95 8.81
N THR A 231 -24.52 -11.05 9.82
CA THR A 231 -25.22 -9.77 9.74
C THR A 231 -24.34 -8.62 10.24
N LEU A 232 -24.69 -7.41 9.83
CA LEU A 232 -24.10 -6.20 10.38
C LEU A 232 -25.16 -5.17 10.74
N SER A 233 -24.83 -4.29 11.69
CA SER A 233 -25.61 -3.11 12.04
C SER A 233 -24.81 -1.83 11.82
N TRP A 234 -25.49 -0.75 11.42
CA TRP A 234 -24.90 0.57 11.21
C TRP A 234 -24.98 1.39 12.49
N ARG A 235 -23.85 1.86 13.03
CA ARG A 235 -23.75 2.69 14.24
C ARG A 235 -23.39 4.15 13.96
N GLY A 236 -22.86 4.44 12.77
CA GLY A 236 -22.48 5.81 12.39
C GLY A 236 -23.70 6.73 12.38
N GLU A 237 -23.52 7.95 12.87
CA GLU A 237 -24.56 8.97 12.89
C GLU A 237 -25.16 9.19 11.48
N GLU A 238 -26.47 9.33 11.41
CA GLU A 238 -27.09 9.87 10.19
C GLU A 238 -26.54 11.27 9.98
N ILE A 239 -25.76 11.45 8.90
CA ILE A 239 -25.42 12.78 8.42
C ILE A 239 -26.75 13.41 8.01
N ARG A 240 -27.28 14.24 8.89
CA ARG A 240 -28.47 15.08 8.60
C ARG A 240 -28.13 16.13 7.58
#